data_342af867e5e092e10c5d123e4a39081c
#
_entry.id   342af867e5e092e10c5d123e4a39081c
#
_cell.length_a   1.000
_cell.length_b   1.000
_cell.length_c   1.000
_cell.angle_alpha   90.00
_cell.angle_beta   90.00
_cell.angle_gamma   90.00
#
_symmetry.space_group_name_H-M   'P 1'
#
loop_
_entity.id
_entity.type
_entity.pdbx_description
1 polymer ?
#
loop_
_entity_poly.entity_id
_entity_poly.type
_entity_poly.pdbx_seq_one_letter_code
_entity_poly.pdbx_strand_id
1 'polypeptide(L)'
;MSEKVLLVVMDGVGYSKTGLGDAVTLANTPVLDKLLKECPNVRLKAHGSAVGLPSDDDMGNSEVGHNALGCGQVYSQGAKLVNESIESGKIYQSTAWKEVAGNCIEKNSTLHFIGLLSDG
;
A
#
# COMPACT_ATOMS: atom_id res chain seq x y z
N MET A 1 -21.25 -4.24 -29.98
CA MET A 1 -19.85 -3.76 -30.14
C MET A 1 -19.24 -3.80 -28.77
N SER A 2 -18.12 -4.48 -28.59
CA SER A 2 -17.42 -4.44 -27.29
C SER A 2 -16.83 -3.05 -27.09
N GLU A 3 -17.18 -2.38 -25.99
CA GLU A 3 -16.56 -1.13 -25.61
C GLU A 3 -15.09 -1.40 -25.29
N LYS A 4 -14.22 -0.57 -25.84
CA LYS A 4 -12.77 -0.68 -25.58
C LYS A 4 -12.40 0.30 -24.48
N VAL A 5 -11.65 -0.18 -23.48
CA VAL A 5 -11.15 0.64 -22.38
C VAL A 5 -9.63 0.75 -22.50
N LEU A 6 -9.12 1.97 -22.35
CA LEU A 6 -7.70 2.26 -22.22
C LEU A 6 -7.44 2.79 -20.81
N LEU A 7 -6.67 2.05 -20.02
CA LEU A 7 -6.18 2.51 -18.71
C LEU A 7 -4.78 3.08 -18.87
N VAL A 8 -4.58 4.33 -18.47
CA VAL A 8 -3.27 4.98 -18.43
C VAL A 8 -2.93 5.31 -16.99
N VAL A 9 -1.86 4.74 -16.46
CA VAL A 9 -1.34 5.03 -15.13
C VAL A 9 -0.15 5.97 -15.27
N MET A 10 -0.27 7.17 -14.69
CA MET A 10 0.81 8.15 -14.65
C MET A 10 1.38 8.17 -13.22
N ASP A 11 2.43 7.39 -13.00
CA ASP A 11 3.12 7.33 -11.71
C ASP A 11 3.94 8.59 -11.46
N GLY A 12 4.09 8.98 -10.20
CA GLY A 12 4.83 10.17 -9.81
C GLY A 12 4.09 11.50 -10.04
N VAL A 13 2.83 11.48 -10.43
CA VAL A 13 1.98 12.67 -10.56
C VAL A 13 1.14 12.84 -9.30
N GLY A 14 1.36 13.91 -8.57
CA GLY A 14 0.66 14.20 -7.32
C GLY A 14 0.09 15.61 -7.31
N TYR A 15 -0.51 15.95 -6.19
CA TYR A 15 -1.06 17.28 -5.93
C TYR A 15 -0.18 18.04 -4.94
N SER A 16 0.39 19.16 -5.35
CA SER A 16 1.06 20.10 -4.45
C SER A 16 0.08 21.16 -3.94
N LYS A 17 0.05 21.36 -2.62
CA LYS A 17 -0.74 22.43 -2.00
C LYS A 17 -0.13 23.82 -2.23
N THR A 18 1.17 23.90 -2.42
CA THR A 18 1.93 25.14 -2.53
C THR A 18 2.29 25.48 -3.97
N GLY A 19 2.14 24.55 -4.90
CA GLY A 19 2.63 24.67 -6.28
C GLY A 19 4.17 24.63 -6.40
N LEU A 20 4.88 24.65 -5.27
CA LEU A 20 6.33 24.61 -5.27
C LEU A 20 6.81 23.20 -5.61
N GLY A 21 7.66 23.06 -6.64
CA GLY A 21 8.13 21.76 -7.10
C GLY A 21 7.11 20.94 -7.90
N ASP A 22 5.94 21.49 -8.19
CA ASP A 22 4.90 20.83 -8.99
C ASP A 22 5.14 21.08 -10.49
N ALA A 23 5.98 20.22 -11.07
CA ALA A 23 6.33 20.32 -12.48
C ALA A 23 5.13 20.06 -13.42
N VAL A 24 4.13 19.32 -12.99
CA VAL A 24 2.92 19.05 -13.79
C VAL A 24 2.08 20.32 -13.93
N THR A 25 1.87 21.04 -12.83
CA THR A 25 1.15 22.32 -12.85
C THR A 25 1.88 23.40 -13.66
N LEU A 26 3.22 23.35 -13.70
CA LEU A 26 4.05 24.31 -14.45
C LEU A 26 4.21 23.92 -15.92
N ALA A 27 3.95 22.69 -16.29
CA ALA A 27 4.10 22.22 -17.66
C ALA A 27 2.94 22.68 -18.55
N ASN A 28 3.20 22.79 -19.85
CA ASN A 28 2.16 23.02 -20.84
C ASN A 28 1.47 21.71 -21.19
N THR A 29 0.36 21.41 -20.54
CA THR A 29 -0.38 20.12 -20.64
C THR A 29 -1.82 20.31 -21.12
N PRO A 30 -2.04 20.88 -22.33
CA PRO A 30 -3.38 21.31 -22.75
C PRO A 30 -4.40 20.16 -22.83
N VAL A 31 -3.97 18.94 -23.12
CA VAL A 31 -4.87 17.78 -23.16
C VAL A 31 -5.24 17.34 -21.76
N LEU A 32 -4.26 17.23 -20.85
CA LEU A 32 -4.50 16.87 -19.46
C LEU A 32 -5.38 17.91 -18.76
N ASP A 33 -5.09 19.18 -18.97
CA ASP A 33 -5.85 20.30 -18.42
C ASP A 33 -7.32 20.26 -18.88
N LYS A 34 -7.54 19.96 -20.17
CA LYS A 34 -8.87 19.79 -20.72
C LYS A 34 -9.59 18.58 -20.09
N LEU A 35 -8.93 17.43 -19.95
CA LEU A 35 -9.51 16.24 -19.35
C LEU A 35 -9.91 16.49 -17.89
N LEU A 36 -9.04 17.11 -17.10
CA LEU A 36 -9.31 17.46 -15.71
C LEU A 36 -10.47 18.46 -15.55
N LYS A 37 -10.70 19.32 -16.53
CA LYS A 37 -11.77 20.33 -16.50
C LYS A 37 -13.11 19.80 -17.01
N GLU A 38 -13.10 18.98 -18.07
CA GLU A 38 -14.30 18.63 -18.82
C GLU A 38 -14.79 17.20 -18.57
N CYS A 39 -13.91 16.31 -18.08
CA CYS A 39 -14.25 14.92 -17.83
C CYS A 39 -14.50 14.65 -16.34
N PRO A 40 -15.32 13.65 -16.01
CA PRO A 40 -15.48 13.19 -14.63
C PRO A 40 -14.13 12.81 -14.03
N ASN A 41 -13.82 13.37 -12.87
CA ASN A 41 -12.58 13.07 -12.16
C ASN A 41 -12.80 13.08 -10.65
N VAL A 42 -11.96 12.36 -9.91
CA VAL A 42 -12.02 12.25 -8.46
C VAL A 42 -10.62 12.10 -7.89
N ARG A 43 -10.38 12.71 -6.73
CA ARG A 43 -9.14 12.50 -5.98
C ARG A 43 -9.29 11.30 -5.06
N LEU A 44 -8.32 10.42 -5.11
CA LEU A 44 -8.23 9.26 -4.24
C LEU A 44 -7.19 9.51 -3.13
N LYS A 45 -7.45 8.97 -1.95
CA LYS A 45 -6.45 8.89 -0.90
C LYS A 45 -5.47 7.77 -1.25
N ALA A 46 -4.18 8.08 -1.27
CA ALA A 46 -3.11 7.15 -1.66
C ALA A 46 -2.21 6.74 -0.48
N HIS A 47 -2.59 7.07 0.74
CA HIS A 47 -1.85 6.82 1.98
C HIS A 47 -2.74 6.17 3.03
N GLY A 48 -2.09 5.61 4.04
CA GLY A 48 -2.69 5.21 5.28
C GLY A 48 -3.73 4.12 5.14
N SER A 49 -4.70 4.16 6.01
CA SER A 49 -5.80 3.19 6.09
C SER A 49 -6.63 3.09 4.81
N ALA A 50 -6.67 4.16 4.01
CA ALA A 50 -7.38 4.18 2.73
C ALA A 50 -6.80 3.22 1.68
N VAL A 51 -5.56 2.78 1.84
CA VAL A 51 -4.89 1.77 1.00
C VAL A 51 -4.50 0.52 1.78
N GLY A 52 -5.03 0.34 2.99
CA GLY A 52 -4.86 -0.86 3.81
C GLY A 52 -3.60 -0.88 4.67
N LEU A 53 -2.95 0.26 4.86
CA LEU A 53 -1.83 0.41 5.79
C LEU A 53 -2.32 0.49 7.24
N PRO A 54 -1.46 0.27 8.25
CA PRO A 54 -1.87 0.24 9.65
C PRO A 54 -2.50 1.53 10.15
N SER A 55 -1.92 2.68 9.82
CA SER A 55 -2.37 4.00 10.28
C SER A 55 -2.43 5.02 9.13
N ASP A 56 -3.06 6.17 9.36
CA ASP A 56 -3.14 7.24 8.37
C ASP A 56 -1.81 8.02 8.22
N ASP A 57 -0.86 7.82 9.11
CA ASP A 57 0.48 8.40 9.05
C ASP A 57 1.43 7.58 8.15
N ASP A 58 1.05 6.34 7.83
CA ASP A 58 1.85 5.48 6.98
C ASP A 58 1.82 5.95 5.53
N MET A 59 3.01 6.14 4.96
CA MET A 59 3.16 6.56 3.57
C MET A 59 2.79 5.42 2.62
N GLY A 60 1.89 5.70 1.69
CA GLY A 60 1.58 4.81 0.58
C GLY A 60 2.72 4.73 -0.44
N ASN A 61 2.68 3.68 -1.24
CA ASN A 61 3.60 3.48 -2.36
C ASN A 61 2.86 2.89 -3.57
N SER A 62 3.57 2.72 -4.68
CA SER A 62 2.98 2.17 -5.91
C SER A 62 2.39 0.78 -5.71
N GLU A 63 2.99 -0.08 -4.89
CA GLU A 63 2.51 -1.44 -4.65
C GLU A 63 1.12 -1.44 -4.01
N VAL A 64 0.95 -0.73 -2.90
CA VAL A 64 -0.35 -0.70 -2.20
C VAL A 64 -1.43 -0.01 -3.04
N GLY A 65 -1.08 1.05 -3.78
CA GLY A 65 -1.99 1.75 -4.68
C GLY A 65 -2.44 0.87 -5.85
N HIS A 66 -1.53 0.19 -6.52
CA HIS A 66 -1.86 -0.71 -7.63
C HIS A 66 -2.65 -1.93 -7.17
N ASN A 67 -2.34 -2.47 -5.97
CA ASN A 67 -3.12 -3.56 -5.39
C ASN A 67 -4.57 -3.14 -5.17
N ALA A 68 -4.82 -1.98 -4.58
CA ALA A 68 -6.16 -1.47 -4.34
C ALA A 68 -6.93 -1.23 -5.66
N LEU A 69 -6.27 -0.64 -6.67
CA LEU A 69 -6.87 -0.43 -7.99
C LEU A 69 -7.17 -1.75 -8.70
N GLY A 70 -6.22 -2.69 -8.70
CA GLY A 70 -6.35 -3.96 -9.40
C GLY A 70 -7.40 -4.88 -8.79
N CYS A 71 -7.56 -4.84 -7.47
CA CYS A 71 -8.54 -5.65 -6.74
C CYS A 71 -9.93 -4.98 -6.64
N GLY A 72 -10.03 -3.68 -6.92
CA GLY A 72 -11.24 -2.90 -6.75
C GLY A 72 -11.72 -2.79 -5.28
N GLN A 73 -10.83 -3.07 -4.34
CA GLN A 73 -11.11 -2.97 -2.90
C GLN A 73 -9.81 -2.78 -2.11
N VAL A 74 -9.96 -2.29 -0.89
CA VAL A 74 -8.84 -2.09 0.04
C VAL A 74 -8.61 -3.38 0.83
N TYR A 75 -7.39 -3.89 0.78
CA TYR A 75 -6.92 -5.01 1.60
C TYR A 75 -5.99 -4.52 2.70
N SER A 76 -6.04 -5.17 3.86
CA SER A 76 -5.00 -4.99 4.85
C SER A 76 -3.65 -5.40 4.28
N GLN A 77 -2.70 -4.49 4.27
CA GLN A 77 -1.33 -4.73 3.78
C GLN A 77 -0.56 -5.65 4.75
N GLY A 78 0.55 -6.22 4.29
CA GLY A 78 1.30 -7.22 5.05
C GLY A 78 1.66 -6.79 6.46
N ALA A 79 2.13 -5.55 6.65
CA ALA A 79 2.45 -5.00 7.97
C ALA A 79 1.23 -4.99 8.91
N LYS A 80 0.08 -4.54 8.43
CA LYS A 80 -1.16 -4.54 9.20
C LYS A 80 -1.61 -5.97 9.56
N LEU A 81 -1.55 -6.89 8.60
CA LEU A 81 -1.90 -8.31 8.85
C LEU A 81 -1.00 -8.95 9.90
N VAL A 82 0.30 -8.65 9.88
CA VAL A 82 1.25 -9.14 10.89
C VAL A 82 0.90 -8.57 12.26
N ASN A 83 0.69 -7.26 12.37
CA ASN A 83 0.31 -6.60 13.62
C ASN A 83 -0.98 -7.21 14.19
N GLU A 84 -2.04 -7.29 13.40
CA GLU A 84 -3.31 -7.90 13.80
C GLU A 84 -3.14 -9.37 14.23
N SER A 85 -2.27 -10.12 13.55
CA SER A 85 -1.99 -11.52 13.88
C SER A 85 -1.24 -11.67 15.21
N ILE A 86 -0.33 -10.76 15.53
CA ILE A 86 0.38 -10.71 16.80
C ILE A 86 -0.56 -10.30 17.93
N GLU A 87 -1.28 -9.19 17.77
CA GLU A 87 -2.20 -8.64 18.76
C GLU A 87 -3.33 -9.62 19.11
N SER A 88 -3.89 -10.28 18.10
CA SER A 88 -4.93 -11.31 18.30
C SER A 88 -4.40 -12.66 18.78
N GLY A 89 -3.08 -12.87 18.79
CA GLY A 89 -2.44 -14.14 19.11
C GLY A 89 -2.58 -15.22 18.05
N LYS A 90 -3.17 -14.93 16.89
CA LYS A 90 -3.36 -15.91 15.81
C LYS A 90 -2.05 -16.47 15.27
N ILE A 91 -0.99 -15.67 15.23
CA ILE A 91 0.33 -16.10 14.77
C ILE A 91 0.82 -17.30 15.58
N TYR A 92 0.62 -17.30 16.91
CA TYR A 92 1.07 -18.36 17.81
C TYR A 92 0.26 -19.66 17.69
N GLN A 93 -0.90 -19.58 17.04
CA GLN A 93 -1.76 -20.73 16.77
C GLN A 93 -1.50 -21.34 15.40
N SER A 94 -0.75 -20.65 14.54
CA SER A 94 -0.44 -21.11 13.19
C SER A 94 0.40 -22.37 13.21
N THR A 95 0.21 -23.23 12.21
CA THR A 95 0.99 -24.47 12.04
C THR A 95 2.47 -24.17 11.91
N ALA A 96 2.82 -23.15 11.10
CA ALA A 96 4.20 -22.74 10.89
C ALA A 96 4.90 -22.31 12.20
N TRP A 97 4.23 -21.50 13.02
CA TRP A 97 4.80 -21.08 14.31
C TRP A 97 5.02 -22.28 15.24
N LYS A 98 4.02 -23.14 15.37
CA LYS A 98 4.10 -24.33 16.23
C LYS A 98 5.21 -25.28 15.80
N GLU A 99 5.37 -25.46 14.50
CA GLU A 99 6.44 -26.29 13.94
C GLU A 99 7.82 -25.72 14.23
N VAL A 100 8.03 -24.43 13.95
CA VAL A 100 9.33 -23.76 14.18
C VAL A 100 9.68 -23.71 15.66
N ALA A 101 8.75 -23.25 16.51
CA ALA A 101 8.96 -23.15 17.94
C ALA A 101 9.13 -24.55 18.58
N GLY A 102 8.31 -25.52 18.17
CA GLY A 102 8.41 -26.90 18.63
C GLY A 102 9.75 -27.54 18.29
N ASN A 103 10.24 -27.34 17.07
CA ASN A 103 11.54 -27.82 16.63
C ASN A 103 12.69 -27.21 17.47
N CYS A 104 12.59 -25.94 17.83
CA CYS A 104 13.59 -25.29 18.69
C CYS A 104 13.57 -25.86 20.11
N ILE A 105 12.41 -26.12 20.67
CA ILE A 105 12.26 -26.73 21.99
C ILE A 105 12.79 -28.18 21.99
N GLU A 106 12.36 -28.98 21.03
CA GLU A 106 12.75 -30.39 20.92
C GLU A 106 14.26 -30.57 20.76
N LYS A 107 14.89 -29.72 19.92
CA LYS A 107 16.33 -29.79 19.62
C LYS A 107 17.18 -28.94 20.54
N ASN A 108 16.60 -28.28 21.53
CA ASN A 108 17.30 -27.31 22.39
C ASN A 108 18.12 -26.29 21.59
N SER A 109 17.52 -25.75 20.53
CA SER A 109 18.13 -24.81 19.59
C SER A 109 17.54 -23.41 19.74
N THR A 110 18.15 -22.43 19.06
CA THR A 110 17.75 -21.02 19.13
C THR A 110 16.95 -20.62 17.90
N LEU A 111 15.83 -19.94 18.10
CA LEU A 111 15.10 -19.27 17.03
C LEU A 111 15.71 -17.90 16.79
N HIS A 112 16.14 -17.64 15.56
CA HIS A 112 16.70 -16.37 15.15
C HIS A 112 15.67 -15.58 14.35
N PHE A 113 15.50 -14.29 14.70
CA PHE A 113 14.74 -13.33 13.93
C PHE A 113 15.71 -12.43 13.16
N ILE A 114 15.47 -12.25 11.88
CA ILE A 114 16.23 -11.35 11.02
C ILE A 114 15.28 -10.27 10.54
N GLY A 115 15.66 -9.02 10.74
CA GLY A 115 14.82 -7.89 10.34
C GLY A 115 15.57 -6.57 10.43
N LEU A 116 14.88 -5.52 10.05
CA LEU A 116 15.37 -4.17 10.18
C LEU A 116 15.02 -3.67 11.59
N LEU A 117 16.03 -3.21 12.33
CA LEU A 117 15.84 -2.54 13.61
C LEU A 117 15.77 -1.04 13.35
N SER A 118 14.58 -0.52 13.18
CA SER A 118 14.31 0.90 12.92
C SER A 118 13.05 1.35 13.63
N ASP A 119 12.86 2.62 13.71
CA ASP A 119 11.71 3.30 14.31
C ASP A 119 10.65 3.77 13.27
N GLY A 120 10.79 3.31 12.03
CA GLY A 120 9.85 3.59 10.93
C GLY A 120 10.52 4.04 9.65
#